data_73572fb61cb775d529019a6e283fc5e0
#
_entry.id   73572fb61cb775d529019a6e283fc5e0
#
_cell.length_a   1.000
_cell.length_b   1.000
_cell.length_c   1.000
_cell.angle_alpha   90.00
_cell.angle_beta   90.00
_cell.angle_gamma   90.00
#
_symmetry.space_group_name_H-M   'P 1'
#
loop_
_entity.id
_entity.type
_entity.pdbx_description
1 polymer ?
#
loop_
_entity_poly.entity_id
_entity_poly.type
_entity_poly.pdbx_seq_one_letter_code
_entity_poly.pdbx_strand_id
1 'polypeptide(L)'
;MRAFFDKVPRELEEAGMIDGCTRIQAVIRLVLPVAAPGLVTSAIVIFTMSYKQFFIPLVLLSSAEKYPALVGVYTLANELAPPWQLVMAAVFITILPPIALFLLTSRFVIGGIGAGAIKG
;
A
#
# COMPACT_ATOMS: atom_id res chain seq x y z
N MET A 1 8.38 -7.59 4.25
CA MET A 1 8.23 -7.10 5.64
C MET A 1 9.37 -7.55 6.55
N ARG A 2 9.66 -8.85 6.65
CA ARG A 2 10.72 -9.37 7.52
C ARG A 2 12.06 -8.64 7.33
N ALA A 3 12.49 -8.44 6.09
CA ALA A 3 13.73 -7.74 5.76
C ALA A 3 13.85 -6.29 6.27
N PHE A 4 12.73 -5.63 6.60
CA PHE A 4 12.76 -4.30 7.21
C PHE A 4 12.89 -4.36 8.72
N PHE A 5 12.29 -5.35 9.37
CA PHE A 5 12.47 -5.57 10.81
C PHE A 5 13.86 -6.10 11.14
N ASP A 6 14.44 -6.92 10.26
CA ASP A 6 15.81 -7.42 10.42
C ASP A 6 16.89 -6.32 10.35
N LYS A 7 16.53 -5.13 9.80
CA LYS A 7 17.40 -3.95 9.77
C LYS A 7 17.33 -3.09 11.03
N VAL A 8 16.33 -3.31 11.87
CA VAL A 8 16.21 -2.57 13.14
C VAL A 8 17.15 -3.22 14.15
N PRO A 9 18.14 -2.48 14.68
CA PRO A 9 19.08 -3.03 15.64
C PRO A 9 18.34 -3.49 16.90
N ARG A 10 18.67 -4.69 17.39
CA ARG A 10 18.10 -5.22 18.65
C ARG A 10 18.47 -4.36 19.84
N GLU A 11 19.61 -3.68 19.76
CA GLU A 11 20.09 -2.74 20.76
C GLU A 11 19.07 -1.62 21.04
N LEU A 12 18.24 -1.28 20.05
CA LEU A 12 17.19 -0.26 20.23
C LEU A 12 16.07 -0.75 21.17
N GLU A 13 15.71 -2.03 21.08
CA GLU A 13 14.73 -2.65 21.98
C GLU A 13 15.31 -2.82 23.39
N GLU A 14 16.57 -3.23 23.49
CA GLU A 14 17.29 -3.40 24.76
C GLU A 14 17.49 -2.06 25.47
N ALA A 15 17.88 -1.00 24.75
CA ALA A 15 18.00 0.35 25.30
C ALA A 15 16.67 0.85 25.88
N GLY A 16 15.55 0.64 25.15
CA GLY A 16 14.23 1.01 25.65
C GLY A 16 13.82 0.26 26.92
N MET A 17 14.24 -1.00 27.05
CA MET A 17 13.99 -1.76 28.30
C MET A 17 14.86 -1.28 29.46
N ILE A 18 16.09 -0.83 29.20
CA ILE A 18 16.96 -0.21 30.21
C ILE A 18 16.34 1.10 30.71
N ASP A 19 15.71 1.88 29.82
CA ASP A 19 15.00 3.12 30.16
C ASP A 19 13.66 2.89 30.88
N GLY A 20 13.34 1.64 31.25
CA GLY A 20 12.13 1.28 32.00
C GLY A 20 10.89 1.08 31.17
N CYS A 21 10.99 1.03 29.84
CA CYS A 21 9.87 0.66 28.97
C CYS A 21 9.59 -0.84 29.07
N THR A 22 8.32 -1.21 29.03
CA THR A 22 7.96 -2.60 28.76
C THR A 22 8.31 -2.95 27.30
N ARG A 23 8.50 -4.22 27.00
CA ARG A 23 8.84 -4.69 25.64
C ARG A 23 7.85 -4.17 24.58
N ILE A 24 6.58 -4.15 24.88
CA ILE A 24 5.54 -3.63 23.99
C ILE A 24 5.69 -2.11 23.77
N GLN A 25 6.00 -1.37 24.83
CA GLN A 25 6.24 0.08 24.77
C GLN A 25 7.49 0.40 23.95
N ALA A 26 8.57 -0.37 24.10
CA ALA A 26 9.79 -0.23 23.30
C ALA A 26 9.50 -0.46 21.81
N VAL A 27 8.74 -1.51 21.47
CA VAL A 27 8.34 -1.78 20.09
C VAL A 27 7.51 -0.63 19.51
N ILE A 28 6.49 -0.14 20.21
CA ILE A 28 5.59 0.90 19.70
C ILE A 28 6.28 2.26 19.60
N ARG A 29 7.11 2.61 20.58
CA ARG A 29 7.71 3.95 20.68
C ARG A 29 9.04 4.10 19.95
N LEU A 30 9.81 3.01 19.81
CA LEU A 30 11.16 3.05 19.25
C LEU A 30 11.24 2.27 17.93
N VAL A 31 10.83 1.00 17.92
CA VAL A 31 10.98 0.13 16.74
C VAL A 31 10.00 0.52 15.62
N LEU A 32 8.74 0.75 15.95
CA LEU A 32 7.69 1.04 14.96
C LEU A 32 7.92 2.33 14.17
N PRO A 33 8.34 3.46 14.78
CA PRO A 33 8.66 4.67 14.02
C PRO A 33 9.84 4.48 13.06
N VAL A 34 10.87 3.73 13.47
CA VAL A 34 12.03 3.43 12.63
C VAL A 34 11.66 2.50 11.48
N ALA A 35 10.77 1.54 11.72
CA ALA A 35 10.25 0.62 10.69
C ALA A 35 9.15 1.23 9.79
N ALA A 36 8.58 2.38 10.18
CA ALA A 36 7.44 2.99 9.49
C ALA A 36 7.65 3.19 7.98
N PRO A 37 8.80 3.69 7.46
CA PRO A 37 9.00 3.82 6.02
C PRO A 37 8.89 2.49 5.29
N GLY A 38 9.42 1.41 5.86
CA GLY A 38 9.33 0.07 5.30
C GLY A 38 7.89 -0.50 5.31
N LEU A 39 7.16 -0.24 6.38
CA LEU A 39 5.76 -0.63 6.50
C LEU A 39 4.88 0.08 5.47
N VAL A 40 5.06 1.40 5.33
CA VAL A 40 4.34 2.21 4.34
C VAL A 40 4.63 1.75 2.92
N THR A 41 5.90 1.53 2.57
CA THR A 41 6.29 1.02 1.26
C THR A 41 5.65 -0.34 0.96
N SER A 42 5.69 -1.26 1.93
CA SER A 42 5.05 -2.58 1.79
C SER A 42 3.54 -2.48 1.63
N ALA A 43 2.89 -1.59 2.37
CA ALA A 43 1.45 -1.35 2.27
C ALA A 43 1.05 -0.82 0.88
N ILE A 44 1.82 0.12 0.31
CA ILE A 44 1.60 0.64 -1.05
C ILE A 44 1.71 -0.47 -2.09
N VAL A 45 2.75 -1.31 -2.00
CA VAL A 45 2.95 -2.43 -2.94
C VAL A 45 1.78 -3.41 -2.86
N ILE A 46 1.40 -3.83 -1.65
CA ILE A 46 0.30 -4.77 -1.44
C ILE A 46 -1.02 -4.17 -1.94
N PHE A 47 -1.31 -2.91 -1.59
CA PHE A 47 -2.49 -2.21 -2.07
C PHE A 47 -2.54 -2.18 -3.59
N THR A 48 -1.43 -1.78 -4.24
CA THR A 48 -1.36 -1.68 -5.70
C THR A 48 -1.56 -3.04 -6.36
N MET A 49 -0.95 -4.09 -5.84
CA MET A 49 -1.14 -5.46 -6.34
C MET A 49 -2.59 -5.93 -6.18
N SER A 50 -3.21 -5.70 -5.01
CA SER A 50 -4.60 -6.06 -4.76
C SER A 50 -5.57 -5.24 -5.60
N TYR A 51 -5.31 -3.95 -5.75
CA TYR A 51 -6.16 -3.05 -6.54
C TYR A 51 -6.17 -3.40 -8.04
N LYS A 52 -5.05 -3.90 -8.57
CA LYS A 52 -4.92 -4.37 -9.97
C LYS A 52 -5.51 -5.76 -10.21
N GLN A 53 -6.02 -6.43 -9.18
CA GLN A 53 -6.63 -7.73 -9.33
C GLN A 53 -7.86 -7.63 -10.24
N PHE A 54 -7.76 -8.23 -11.41
CA PHE A 54 -8.79 -8.18 -12.45
C PHE A 54 -9.35 -9.57 -12.75
N PHE A 55 -8.47 -10.53 -13.03
CA PHE A 55 -8.84 -11.81 -13.60
C PHE A 55 -9.62 -12.69 -12.62
N ILE A 56 -9.17 -12.76 -11.37
CA ILE A 56 -9.82 -13.57 -10.35
C ILE A 56 -11.24 -13.08 -10.05
N PRO A 57 -11.49 -11.79 -9.76
CA PRO A 57 -12.84 -11.28 -9.57
C PRO A 57 -13.73 -11.43 -10.81
N LEU A 58 -13.19 -11.27 -12.00
CA LEU A 58 -13.95 -11.42 -13.25
C LEU A 58 -14.51 -12.83 -13.41
N VAL A 59 -13.75 -13.85 -13.04
CA VAL A 59 -14.13 -15.26 -13.17
C VAL A 59 -15.02 -15.73 -12.02
N LEU A 60 -14.73 -15.28 -10.80
CA LEU A 60 -15.39 -15.82 -9.60
C LEU A 60 -16.67 -15.07 -9.21
N LEU A 61 -16.77 -13.80 -9.56
CA LEU A 61 -17.93 -13.00 -9.16
C LEU A 61 -19.01 -13.05 -10.23
N SER A 62 -20.22 -13.44 -9.83
CA SER A 62 -21.39 -13.52 -10.73
C SER A 62 -22.32 -12.31 -10.62
N SER A 63 -22.06 -11.38 -9.70
CA SER A 63 -22.92 -10.23 -9.43
C SER A 63 -22.19 -8.93 -9.74
N ALA A 64 -22.76 -8.08 -10.59
CA ALA A 64 -22.20 -6.79 -10.97
C ALA A 64 -22.00 -5.85 -9.77
N GLU A 65 -22.83 -5.94 -8.73
CA GLU A 65 -22.74 -5.14 -7.52
C GLU A 65 -21.46 -5.42 -6.69
N LYS A 66 -20.83 -6.57 -6.92
CA LYS A 66 -19.62 -6.99 -6.19
C LYS A 66 -18.34 -6.81 -7.02
N TYR A 67 -18.44 -6.29 -8.22
CA TYR A 67 -17.27 -6.12 -9.08
C TYR A 67 -16.31 -5.05 -8.52
N PRO A 68 -15.01 -5.35 -8.42
CA PRO A 68 -14.00 -4.32 -8.24
C PRO A 68 -14.04 -3.29 -9.37
N ALA A 69 -13.58 -2.08 -9.10
CA ALA A 69 -13.65 -0.96 -10.03
C ALA A 69 -13.11 -1.29 -11.44
N LEU A 70 -11.98 -2.00 -11.54
CA LEU A 70 -11.40 -2.42 -12.83
C LEU A 70 -12.30 -3.38 -13.61
N VAL A 71 -12.96 -4.32 -12.94
CA VAL A 71 -13.89 -5.25 -13.58
C VAL A 71 -15.15 -4.50 -14.03
N GLY A 72 -15.64 -3.56 -13.21
CA GLY A 72 -16.79 -2.73 -13.57
C GLY A 72 -16.52 -1.86 -14.81
N VAL A 73 -15.35 -1.24 -14.90
CA VAL A 73 -14.94 -0.50 -16.10
C VAL A 73 -14.86 -1.40 -17.32
N TYR A 74 -14.29 -2.59 -17.18
CA TYR A 74 -14.17 -3.55 -18.26
C TYR A 74 -15.55 -4.01 -18.78
N THR A 75 -16.47 -4.36 -17.89
CA THR A 75 -17.82 -4.80 -18.29
C THR A 75 -18.57 -3.70 -19.01
N LEU A 76 -18.49 -2.46 -18.52
CA LEU A 76 -19.09 -1.29 -19.14
C LEU A 76 -18.52 -1.00 -20.54
N ALA A 77 -17.22 -1.18 -20.74
CA ALA A 77 -16.55 -0.97 -22.02
C ALA A 77 -16.85 -2.09 -23.05
N ASN A 78 -17.29 -3.26 -22.60
CA ASN A 78 -17.63 -4.41 -23.46
C ASN A 78 -19.12 -4.52 -23.77
N GLU A 79 -19.93 -3.54 -23.46
CA GLU A 79 -21.33 -3.48 -23.92
C GLU A 79 -21.39 -3.34 -25.45
N LEU A 80 -22.51 -3.77 -26.06
CA LEU A 80 -22.74 -3.68 -27.53
C LEU A 80 -22.67 -2.23 -28.06
N ALA A 81 -23.05 -1.26 -27.21
CA ALA A 81 -22.96 0.19 -27.49
C ALA A 81 -22.45 0.90 -26.25
N PRO A 82 -21.14 0.86 -25.96
CA PRO A 82 -20.61 1.38 -24.72
C PRO A 82 -20.79 2.90 -24.63
N PRO A 83 -21.31 3.40 -23.51
CA PRO A 83 -21.41 4.83 -23.27
C PRO A 83 -20.02 5.39 -22.93
N TRP A 84 -19.24 5.77 -23.93
CA TRP A 84 -17.84 6.16 -23.78
C TRP A 84 -17.61 7.29 -22.78
N GLN A 85 -18.55 8.23 -22.62
CA GLN A 85 -18.46 9.28 -21.60
C GLN A 85 -18.45 8.67 -20.20
N LEU A 86 -19.31 7.66 -19.96
CA LEU A 86 -19.38 6.99 -18.66
C LEU A 86 -18.16 6.09 -18.43
N VAL A 87 -17.68 5.41 -19.48
CA VAL A 87 -16.45 4.61 -19.41
C VAL A 87 -15.27 5.48 -19.01
N MET A 88 -15.10 6.65 -19.65
CA MET A 88 -13.99 7.58 -19.32
C MET A 88 -14.12 8.14 -17.91
N ALA A 89 -15.32 8.47 -17.46
CA ALA A 89 -15.56 8.92 -16.09
C ALA A 89 -15.23 7.81 -15.07
N ALA A 90 -15.63 6.57 -15.35
CA ALA A 90 -15.35 5.42 -14.48
C ALA A 90 -13.84 5.13 -14.41
N VAL A 91 -13.11 5.22 -15.53
CA VAL A 91 -11.65 5.11 -15.58
C VAL A 91 -11.01 6.19 -14.71
N PHE A 92 -11.45 7.44 -14.86
CA PHE A 92 -10.92 8.56 -14.08
C PHE A 92 -11.10 8.34 -12.57
N ILE A 93 -12.30 7.95 -12.14
CA ILE A 93 -12.60 7.66 -10.73
C ILE A 93 -11.75 6.49 -10.23
N THR A 94 -11.54 5.46 -11.05
CA THR A 94 -10.76 4.27 -10.69
C THR A 94 -9.27 4.59 -10.46
N ILE A 95 -8.73 5.60 -11.14
CA ILE A 95 -7.33 6.00 -10.97
C ILE A 95 -7.10 6.84 -9.70
N LEU A 96 -8.13 7.54 -9.20
CA LEU A 96 -7.98 8.43 -8.04
C LEU A 96 -7.45 7.76 -6.76
N PRO A 97 -7.95 6.59 -6.31
CA PRO A 97 -7.47 5.98 -5.07
C PRO A 97 -5.97 5.63 -5.07
N PRO A 98 -5.39 5.01 -6.12
CA PRO A 98 -3.95 4.78 -6.19
C PRO A 98 -3.13 6.07 -6.18
N ILE A 99 -3.56 7.10 -6.92
CA ILE A 99 -2.88 8.40 -6.94
C ILE A 99 -2.94 9.05 -5.56
N ALA A 100 -4.10 9.09 -4.93
CA ALA A 100 -4.25 9.65 -3.59
C ALA A 100 -3.36 8.93 -2.58
N LEU A 101 -3.34 7.59 -2.61
CA LEU A 101 -2.47 6.81 -1.74
C LEU A 101 -0.99 7.13 -1.99
N PHE A 102 -0.57 7.22 -3.24
CA PHE A 102 0.81 7.56 -3.60
C PHE A 102 1.19 8.96 -3.08
N LEU A 103 0.35 9.96 -3.29
CA LEU A 103 0.61 11.33 -2.83
C LEU A 103 0.69 11.42 -1.30
N LEU A 104 -0.20 10.73 -0.58
CA LEU A 104 -0.20 10.71 0.88
C LEU A 104 1.04 10.02 1.46
N THR A 105 1.57 9.04 0.76
CA THR A 105 2.67 8.20 1.25
C THR A 105 4.04 8.56 0.66
N SER A 106 4.09 9.39 -0.37
CA SER A 106 5.34 9.80 -1.04
C SER A 106 6.39 10.38 -0.09
N ARG A 107 5.96 11.17 0.90
CA ARG A 107 6.83 11.75 1.94
C ARG A 107 7.57 10.68 2.77
N PHE A 108 6.96 9.51 2.99
CA PHE A 108 7.58 8.42 3.74
C PHE A 108 8.52 7.57 2.88
N VAL A 109 8.24 7.47 1.58
CA VAL A 109 9.07 6.73 0.61
C VAL A 109 10.39 7.46 0.38
N ILE A 110 10.36 8.79 0.23
CA ILE A 110 11.55 9.61 -0.01
C ILE A 110 12.49 9.57 1.21
N GLY A 111 11.96 9.60 2.43
CA GLY A 111 12.76 9.49 3.66
C GLY A 111 13.47 8.13 3.82
N GLY A 112 12.86 7.04 3.29
CA GLY A 112 13.45 5.70 3.37
C GLY A 112 14.56 5.42 2.35
N ILE A 113 14.50 6.02 1.18
CA ILE A 113 15.50 5.84 0.11
C ILE A 113 16.78 6.62 0.44
N GLY A 114 16.67 7.81 1.04
CA GLY A 114 17.81 8.63 1.44
C GLY A 114 18.71 7.98 2.49
N ALA A 115 18.14 7.22 3.42
CA ALA A 115 18.90 6.52 4.46
C ALA A 115 19.66 5.28 3.94
N GLY A 116 19.31 4.75 2.78
CA GLY A 116 19.97 3.60 2.16
C GLY A 116 21.10 3.97 1.16
N ALA A 117 21.11 5.20 0.67
CA ALA A 117 22.04 5.63 -0.39
C ALA A 117 23.38 6.24 0.14
N ILE A 118 23.53 6.40 1.47
CA ILE A 118 24.74 7.00 2.06
C ILE A 118 25.66 5.90 2.65
N LYS A 119 25.64 4.69 2.12
CA LYS A 119 26.68 3.67 2.36
C LYS A 119 27.24 3.21 1.01
N GLY A 120 28.00 4.08 0.41
CA GLY A 120 28.98 3.78 -0.61
C GLY A 120 30.32 4.29 -0.14
#